data_4952cf4bc0b057cb69ee954350a48188
#
_entry.id   4952cf4bc0b057cb69ee954350a48188
#
_cell.length_a   1.000
_cell.length_b   1.000
_cell.length_c   1.000
_cell.angle_alpha   90.00
_cell.angle_beta   90.00
_cell.angle_gamma   90.00
#
_symmetry.space_group_name_H-M   'P 1'
#
loop_
_entity.id
_entity.type
_entity.pdbx_description
1 polymer ?
#
loop_
_entity_poly.entity_id
_entity_poly.type
_entity_poly.pdbx_seq_one_letter_code
_entity_poly.pdbx_strand_id
1 'polypeptide(L)'
;MKNASRTMFNIGNIITIVYLGLGALLSLIGIIVIIVGAVASEPATTSAGASCLGWGIYFIVTSILCLVFVGKAKRELADENNRNNTPFIITIVFGAIASNPFYVLAGIFGLIAESQQGQKEEPKPVEEKPAEEPKEE
;
A
#
# COMPACT_ATOMS: atom_id res chain seq x y z
N MET A 1 -14.37 5.92 -7.18
CA MET A 1 -13.14 5.14 -7.00
C MET A 1 -12.15 5.77 -6.00
N LYS A 2 -11.82 7.08 -6.06
CA LYS A 2 -10.91 7.76 -5.09
C LYS A 2 -11.28 7.53 -3.62
N ASN A 3 -12.57 7.63 -3.27
CA ASN A 3 -13.02 7.40 -1.88
C ASN A 3 -12.82 5.95 -1.43
N ALA A 4 -13.07 4.98 -2.31
CA ALA A 4 -12.83 3.57 -2.02
C ALA A 4 -11.34 3.30 -1.76
N SER A 5 -10.44 3.82 -2.62
CA SER A 5 -9.00 3.73 -2.42
C SER A 5 -8.56 4.34 -1.08
N ARG A 6 -9.05 5.55 -0.74
CA ARG A 6 -8.74 6.20 0.55
C ARG A 6 -9.19 5.37 1.76
N THR A 7 -10.38 4.76 1.69
CA THR A 7 -10.89 3.90 2.76
C THR A 7 -10.01 2.66 2.92
N MET A 8 -9.64 2.01 1.82
CA MET A 8 -8.76 0.84 1.85
C MET A 8 -7.36 1.18 2.39
N PHE A 9 -6.79 2.35 2.03
CA PHE A 9 -5.55 2.82 2.62
C PHE A 9 -5.66 3.03 4.14
N ASN A 10 -6.76 3.56 4.63
CA ASN A 10 -6.96 3.78 6.07
C ASN A 10 -7.05 2.45 6.82
N ILE A 11 -7.80 1.49 6.30
CA ILE A 11 -7.90 0.14 6.88
C ILE A 11 -6.53 -0.55 6.85
N GLY A 12 -5.84 -0.49 5.71
CA GLY A 12 -4.48 -1.04 5.58
C GLY A 12 -3.49 -0.44 6.58
N ASN A 13 -3.55 0.88 6.82
CA ASN A 13 -2.70 1.54 7.82
C ASN A 13 -2.97 1.03 9.25
N ILE A 14 -4.23 0.84 9.64
CA ILE A 14 -4.60 0.30 10.95
C ILE A 14 -4.00 -1.10 11.12
N ILE A 15 -4.16 -1.96 10.12
CA ILE A 15 -3.60 -3.32 10.14
C ILE A 15 -2.06 -3.28 10.23
N THR A 16 -1.41 -2.38 9.50
CA THR A 16 0.06 -2.23 9.54
C THR A 16 0.55 -1.77 10.91
N ILE A 17 -0.17 -0.88 11.59
CA ILE A 17 0.16 -0.46 12.96
C ILE A 17 0.03 -1.65 13.92
N VAL A 18 -1.00 -2.49 13.74
CA VAL A 18 -1.17 -3.72 14.54
C VAL A 18 0.00 -4.69 14.29
N TYR A 19 0.42 -4.87 13.03
CA TYR A 19 1.58 -5.70 12.70
C TYR A 19 2.89 -5.15 13.26
N LEU A 20 3.05 -3.83 13.30
CA LEU A 20 4.20 -3.19 13.93
C LEU A 20 4.25 -3.50 15.44
N GLY A 21 3.12 -3.39 16.13
CA GLY A 21 3.00 -3.75 17.54
C GLY A 21 3.28 -5.24 17.81
N LEU A 22 2.73 -6.10 16.95
CA LEU A 22 2.96 -7.55 17.04
C LEU A 22 4.43 -7.90 16.79
N GLY A 23 5.06 -7.25 15.81
CA GLY A 23 6.49 -7.42 15.53
C GLY A 23 7.38 -7.02 16.69
N ALA A 24 7.07 -5.90 17.36
CA ALA A 24 7.78 -5.47 18.56
C ALA A 24 7.62 -6.49 19.71
N LEU A 25 6.41 -7.01 19.93
CA LEU A 25 6.13 -8.02 20.94
C LEU A 25 6.90 -9.32 20.66
N LEU A 26 6.86 -9.81 19.42
CA LEU A 26 7.59 -11.02 19.01
C LEU A 26 9.11 -10.84 19.18
N SER A 27 9.64 -9.67 18.86
CA SER A 27 11.07 -9.38 19.08
C SER A 27 11.46 -9.44 20.54
N LEU A 28 10.64 -8.88 21.44
CA LEU A 28 10.88 -8.95 22.88
C LEU A 28 10.83 -10.38 23.40
N ILE A 29 9.81 -11.15 23.01
CA ILE A 29 9.68 -12.57 23.37
C ILE A 29 10.90 -13.35 22.85
N GLY A 30 11.30 -13.12 21.59
CA GLY A 30 12.46 -13.76 20.99
C GLY A 30 13.74 -13.53 21.80
N ILE A 31 14.00 -12.30 22.23
CA ILE A 31 15.17 -11.97 23.07
C ILE A 31 15.11 -12.72 24.40
N ILE A 32 13.96 -12.72 25.08
CA ILE A 32 13.79 -13.42 26.36
C ILE A 32 14.07 -14.93 26.20
N VAL A 33 13.48 -15.54 25.15
CA VAL A 33 13.65 -16.98 24.87
C VAL A 33 15.10 -17.32 24.54
N ILE A 34 15.85 -16.47 23.82
CA ILE A 34 17.28 -16.63 23.54
C ILE A 34 18.07 -16.64 24.87
N ILE A 35 17.79 -15.67 25.77
CA ILE A 35 18.50 -15.57 27.02
C ILE A 35 18.25 -16.82 27.88
N VAL A 36 16.98 -17.24 28.01
CA VAL A 36 16.62 -18.44 28.76
C VAL A 36 17.27 -19.69 28.20
N GLY A 37 17.24 -19.88 26.89
CA GLY A 37 17.87 -21.01 26.20
C GLY A 37 19.40 -21.04 26.37
N ALA A 38 20.05 -19.88 26.33
CA ALA A 38 21.48 -19.75 26.54
C ALA A 38 21.87 -20.10 28.01
N VAL A 39 21.10 -19.62 28.97
CA VAL A 39 21.35 -19.93 30.39
C VAL A 39 21.10 -21.42 30.70
N ALA A 40 20.05 -22.01 30.13
CA ALA A 40 19.75 -23.43 30.27
C ALA A 40 20.65 -24.36 29.46
N SER A 41 21.52 -23.81 28.59
CA SER A 41 22.33 -24.57 27.63
C SER A 41 21.50 -25.44 26.69
N GLU A 42 20.29 -24.98 26.37
CA GLU A 42 19.35 -25.66 25.45
C GLU A 42 19.39 -25.04 24.05
N PRO A 43 20.05 -25.68 23.05
CA PRO A 43 20.19 -25.11 21.70
C PRO A 43 18.84 -25.02 20.96
N ALA A 44 17.89 -25.92 21.24
CA ALA A 44 16.57 -25.88 20.62
C ALA A 44 15.78 -24.64 21.05
N THR A 45 15.80 -24.29 22.33
CA THR A 45 15.13 -23.10 22.87
C THR A 45 15.78 -21.82 22.32
N THR A 46 17.11 -21.79 22.23
CA THR A 46 17.85 -20.66 21.66
C THR A 46 17.49 -20.44 20.18
N SER A 47 17.39 -21.51 19.39
CA SER A 47 17.03 -21.42 17.98
C SER A 47 15.59 -20.97 17.77
N ALA A 48 14.66 -21.41 18.61
CA ALA A 48 13.28 -20.97 18.60
C ALA A 48 13.17 -19.46 18.90
N GLY A 49 13.93 -18.98 19.87
CA GLY A 49 14.01 -17.55 20.19
C GLY A 49 14.58 -16.72 19.04
N ALA A 50 15.61 -17.22 18.37
CA ALA A 50 16.20 -16.57 17.21
C ALA A 50 15.20 -16.49 16.04
N SER A 51 14.38 -17.52 15.81
CA SER A 51 13.32 -17.52 14.81
C SER A 51 12.24 -16.47 15.12
N CYS A 52 11.78 -16.41 16.37
CA CYS A 52 10.82 -15.39 16.83
C CYS A 52 11.36 -13.97 16.63
N LEU A 53 12.63 -13.75 16.98
CA LEU A 53 13.27 -12.46 16.79
C LEU A 53 13.35 -12.08 15.29
N GLY A 54 13.74 -13.03 14.43
CA GLY A 54 13.79 -12.83 12.98
C GLY A 54 12.44 -12.42 12.39
N TRP A 55 11.36 -13.12 12.77
CA TRP A 55 10.01 -12.77 12.37
C TRP A 55 9.57 -11.42 12.91
N GLY A 56 9.90 -11.10 14.15
CA GLY A 56 9.59 -9.81 14.77
C GLY A 56 10.24 -8.66 14.02
N ILE A 57 11.53 -8.76 13.70
CA ILE A 57 12.28 -7.77 12.90
C ILE A 57 11.67 -7.64 11.49
N TYR A 58 11.34 -8.77 10.85
CA TYR A 58 10.69 -8.76 9.54
C TYR A 58 9.39 -7.95 9.55
N PHE A 59 8.50 -8.18 10.53
CA PHE A 59 7.25 -7.43 10.65
C PHE A 59 7.49 -5.93 10.91
N ILE A 60 8.47 -5.57 11.74
CA ILE A 60 8.80 -4.16 12.00
C ILE A 60 9.28 -3.48 10.72
N VAL A 61 10.27 -4.03 10.04
CA VAL A 61 10.86 -3.44 8.84
C VAL A 61 9.81 -3.30 7.73
N THR A 62 9.05 -4.37 7.48
CA THR A 62 8.01 -4.37 6.44
C THR A 62 6.91 -3.36 6.76
N SER A 63 6.49 -3.24 8.03
CA SER A 63 5.48 -2.27 8.44
C SER A 63 5.95 -0.83 8.26
N ILE A 64 7.19 -0.52 8.63
CA ILE A 64 7.76 0.83 8.46
C ILE A 64 7.83 1.19 6.98
N LEU A 65 8.33 0.29 6.14
CA LEU A 65 8.39 0.51 4.69
C LEU A 65 6.99 0.74 4.10
N CYS A 66 6.01 -0.09 4.47
CA CYS A 66 4.63 0.10 4.04
C CYS A 66 4.07 1.46 4.44
N LEU A 67 4.24 1.89 5.69
CA LEU A 67 3.75 3.19 6.15
C LEU A 67 4.36 4.36 5.39
N VAL A 68 5.65 4.30 5.07
CA VAL A 68 6.35 5.35 4.30
C VAL A 68 5.82 5.41 2.87
N PHE A 69 5.73 4.28 2.18
CA PHE A 69 5.30 4.25 0.77
C PHE A 69 3.81 4.54 0.60
N VAL A 70 2.97 4.00 1.48
CA VAL A 70 1.54 4.29 1.50
C VAL A 70 1.26 5.75 1.83
N GLY A 71 2.07 6.35 2.71
CA GLY A 71 1.98 7.78 3.00
C GLY A 71 2.20 8.64 1.75
N LYS A 72 3.16 8.27 0.89
CA LYS A 72 3.38 8.93 -0.41
C LYS A 72 2.20 8.71 -1.36
N ALA A 73 1.72 7.47 -1.52
CA ALA A 73 0.58 7.15 -2.37
C ALA A 73 -0.69 7.90 -1.96
N LYS A 74 -0.95 8.06 -0.65
CA LYS A 74 -2.09 8.87 -0.15
C LYS A 74 -1.97 10.34 -0.49
N ARG A 75 -0.77 10.91 -0.43
CA ARG A 75 -0.53 12.32 -0.80
C ARG A 75 -0.80 12.55 -2.28
N GLU A 76 -0.31 11.65 -3.14
CA GLU A 76 -0.53 11.76 -4.58
C GLU A 76 -2.00 11.51 -4.97
N LEU A 77 -2.71 10.62 -4.27
CA LEU A 77 -4.16 10.48 -4.46
C LEU A 77 -4.95 11.75 -4.10
N ALA A 78 -4.40 12.59 -3.21
CA ALA A 78 -4.98 13.88 -2.83
C ALA A 78 -4.68 15.00 -3.83
N ASP A 79 -3.58 14.89 -4.58
CA ASP A 79 -3.15 15.87 -5.57
C ASP A 79 -3.85 15.58 -6.91
N GLU A 80 -4.69 16.52 -7.37
CA GLU A 80 -5.46 16.36 -8.60
C GLU A 80 -4.64 16.64 -9.86
N ASN A 81 -3.48 17.27 -9.72
CA ASN A 81 -2.61 17.66 -10.86
C ASN A 81 -1.50 16.66 -11.15
N ASN A 82 -1.24 15.70 -10.27
CA ASN A 82 -0.12 14.77 -10.42
C ASN A 82 -0.60 13.41 -10.92
N ARG A 83 -0.33 13.11 -12.18
CA ARG A 83 -0.64 11.82 -12.85
C ARG A 83 0.52 10.85 -12.70
N ASN A 84 0.84 10.44 -11.49
CA ASN A 84 1.91 9.49 -11.26
C ASN A 84 1.36 8.15 -10.75
N ASN A 85 1.39 7.12 -11.59
CA ASN A 85 0.93 5.78 -11.23
C ASN A 85 1.93 5.01 -10.37
N THR A 86 3.18 5.46 -10.30
CA THR A 86 4.27 4.77 -9.61
C THR A 86 3.97 4.45 -8.14
N PRO A 87 3.43 5.37 -7.32
CA PRO A 87 3.15 5.07 -5.91
C PRO A 87 2.09 4.00 -5.71
N PHE A 88 1.10 3.92 -6.61
CA PHE A 88 0.07 2.88 -6.54
C PHE A 88 0.66 1.51 -6.86
N ILE A 89 1.52 1.41 -7.86
CA ILE A 89 2.24 0.18 -8.22
C ILE A 89 3.13 -0.26 -7.05
N ILE A 90 3.89 0.66 -6.47
CA ILE A 90 4.73 0.38 -5.30
C ILE A 90 3.87 -0.13 -4.14
N THR A 91 2.71 0.48 -3.89
CA THR A 91 1.80 0.05 -2.82
C THR A 91 1.25 -1.36 -3.05
N ILE A 92 0.95 -1.74 -4.29
CA ILE A 92 0.53 -3.10 -4.64
C ILE A 92 1.64 -4.09 -4.31
N VAL A 93 2.87 -3.82 -4.74
CA VAL A 93 4.03 -4.69 -4.51
C VAL A 93 4.30 -4.86 -3.01
N PHE A 94 4.37 -3.75 -2.27
CA PHE A 94 4.59 -3.82 -0.82
C PHE A 94 3.41 -4.43 -0.07
N GLY A 95 2.17 -4.20 -0.51
CA GLY A 95 0.99 -4.86 0.03
C GLY A 95 1.05 -6.38 -0.13
N ALA A 96 1.52 -6.86 -1.27
CA ALA A 96 1.71 -8.28 -1.52
C ALA A 96 2.83 -8.87 -0.63
N ILE A 97 3.99 -8.20 -0.52
CA ILE A 97 5.11 -8.61 0.35
C ILE A 97 4.68 -8.64 1.83
N ALA A 98 3.94 -7.63 2.27
CA ALA A 98 3.45 -7.52 3.65
C ALA A 98 2.25 -8.42 3.94
N SER A 99 1.76 -9.18 2.96
CA SER A 99 0.52 -9.97 3.05
C SER A 99 -0.68 -9.13 3.51
N ASN A 100 -0.72 -7.85 3.13
CA ASN A 100 -1.80 -6.92 3.45
C ASN A 100 -2.69 -6.68 2.21
N PRO A 101 -3.80 -7.42 2.05
CA PRO A 101 -4.66 -7.34 0.88
C PRO A 101 -5.30 -5.96 0.71
N PHE A 102 -5.47 -5.20 1.79
CA PHE A 102 -6.06 -3.86 1.72
C PHE A 102 -5.16 -2.86 0.99
N TYR A 103 -3.84 -3.00 1.09
CA TYR A 103 -2.92 -2.18 0.31
C TYR A 103 -2.92 -2.56 -1.17
N VAL A 104 -3.04 -3.84 -1.48
CA VAL A 104 -3.18 -4.30 -2.87
C VAL A 104 -4.44 -3.73 -3.50
N LEU A 105 -5.59 -3.85 -2.81
CA LEU A 105 -6.85 -3.29 -3.29
C LEU A 105 -6.82 -1.76 -3.38
N ALA A 106 -6.21 -1.08 -2.41
CA ALA A 106 -6.07 0.37 -2.42
C ALA A 106 -5.27 0.87 -3.63
N GLY A 107 -4.17 0.19 -3.94
CA GLY A 107 -3.34 0.47 -5.10
C GLY A 107 -4.10 0.26 -6.42
N ILE A 108 -4.82 -0.86 -6.56
CA ILE A 108 -5.64 -1.16 -7.74
C ILE A 108 -6.73 -0.10 -7.92
N PHE A 109 -7.48 0.25 -6.87
CA PHE A 109 -8.51 1.28 -6.95
C PHE A 109 -7.92 2.67 -7.22
N GLY A 110 -6.71 2.95 -6.76
CA GLY A 110 -5.96 4.16 -7.08
C GLY A 110 -5.65 4.24 -8.58
N LEU A 111 -5.11 3.17 -9.17
CA LEU A 111 -4.82 3.10 -10.61
C LEU A 111 -6.09 3.25 -11.47
N ILE A 112 -7.19 2.59 -11.09
CA ILE A 112 -8.46 2.71 -11.81
C ILE A 112 -9.00 4.14 -11.71
N ALA A 113 -8.89 4.79 -10.54
CA ALA A 113 -9.35 6.16 -10.37
C ALA A 113 -8.57 7.14 -11.27
N GLU A 114 -7.28 6.91 -11.43
CA GLU A 114 -6.40 7.71 -12.28
C GLU A 114 -6.69 7.51 -13.77
N SER A 115 -6.88 6.25 -14.20
CA SER A 115 -7.22 5.93 -15.59
C SER A 115 -8.56 6.56 -16.02
N GLN A 116 -9.57 6.60 -15.12
CA GLN A 116 -10.86 7.21 -15.39
C GLN A 116 -10.78 8.75 -15.49
N GLN A 117 -9.84 9.39 -14.82
CA GLN A 117 -9.62 10.84 -14.98
C GLN A 117 -8.95 11.17 -16.33
N GLY A 118 -8.03 10.32 -16.79
CA GLY A 118 -7.42 10.48 -18.11
C GLY A 118 -8.42 10.45 -19.27
N GLN A 119 -9.46 9.62 -19.15
CA GLN A 119 -10.52 9.53 -20.18
C GLN A 119 -11.51 10.71 -20.20
N LYS A 120 -11.62 11.46 -19.10
CA LYS A 120 -12.51 12.65 -19.04
C LYS A 120 -11.92 13.89 -19.71
N GLU A 121 -10.63 13.89 -20.00
CA GLU A 121 -9.92 15.04 -20.59
C GLU A 121 -9.65 14.88 -22.10
N GLU A 122 -10.04 13.76 -22.75
CA GLU A 122 -10.09 13.73 -24.21
C GLU A 122 -11.18 14.68 -24.69
N PRO A 123 -10.86 15.73 -25.45
CA PRO A 123 -11.87 16.62 -26.03
C PRO A 123 -12.79 15.77 -26.90
N LYS A 124 -14.10 15.83 -26.62
CA LYS A 124 -15.10 15.27 -27.53
C LYS A 124 -14.79 15.82 -28.92
N PRO A 125 -14.76 14.98 -29.98
CA PRO A 125 -14.69 15.47 -31.34
C PRO A 125 -15.76 16.54 -31.50
N VAL A 126 -15.34 17.72 -31.94
CA VAL A 126 -16.27 18.80 -32.31
C VAL A 126 -17.13 18.23 -33.43
N GLU A 127 -18.39 17.98 -33.17
CA GLU A 127 -19.38 17.65 -34.17
C GLU A 127 -19.41 18.84 -35.13
N GLU A 128 -18.78 18.69 -36.29
CA GLU A 128 -18.84 19.65 -37.39
C GLU A 128 -20.31 19.78 -37.77
N LYS A 129 -20.92 20.92 -37.44
CA LYS A 129 -22.26 21.30 -37.91
C LYS A 129 -22.23 21.28 -39.42
N PRO A 130 -23.13 20.58 -40.12
CA PRO A 130 -23.22 20.64 -41.55
C PRO A 130 -23.45 22.10 -42.01
N ALA A 131 -22.64 22.55 -42.92
CA ALA A 131 -22.81 23.87 -43.55
C ALA A 131 -24.20 23.96 -44.17
N GLU A 132 -24.97 24.96 -43.75
CA GLU A 132 -26.21 25.36 -44.45
C GLU A 132 -25.84 25.78 -45.89
N GLU A 133 -26.37 25.06 -46.88
CA GLU A 133 -26.35 25.48 -48.26
C GLU A 133 -27.09 26.83 -48.46
N PRO A 134 -26.51 27.79 -49.18
CA PRO A 134 -27.24 29.02 -49.53
C PRO A 134 -28.35 28.68 -50.52
N LYS A 135 -29.58 29.05 -50.19
CA LYS A 135 -30.69 29.07 -51.13
C LYS A 135 -30.44 30.22 -52.11
N GLU A 136 -30.20 29.84 -53.40
CA GLU A 136 -30.33 30.75 -54.51
C GLU A 136 -31.81 31.04 -54.78
N GLU A 137 -32.14 32.33 -54.89
CA GLU A 137 -33.32 32.83 -55.57
C GLU A 137 -33.12 32.93 -57.06
#